data_ad60eafe1f215dc83b6de4b5d126c37f
#
_entry.id   ad60eafe1f215dc83b6de4b5d126c37f
#
_cell.length_a   1.000
_cell.length_b   1.000
_cell.length_c   1.000
_cell.angle_alpha   90.00
_cell.angle_beta   90.00
_cell.angle_gamma   90.00
#
_symmetry.space_group_name_H-M   'P 1'
#
loop_
_entity.id
_entity.type
_entity.pdbx_description
1 polymer ?
#
loop_
_entity_poly.entity_id
_entity_poly.type
_entity_poly.pdbx_seq_one_letter_code
_entity_poly.pdbx_strand_id
1 'polypeptide(L)'
;MIIKNIEAKIRLATFIAAGSLLTSLAIVGMNCLYAYKMVSNAQKSIYILDNNIPILAKQTDVQMNRPAEYRADVDLFHSLFFSLTPDDNYMEYQMKKAMYLVDESGMQQYNNLKENGFFNSILSSSSVLTLQTDSISVDMPKHYFRYYGKLKIDRRSSTVVRSLITEGYLKDIPRSDNNPHGVLILNWKTLENKDLQDVEKNTF
;
A
#
# COMPACT_ATOMS: atom_id res chain seq x y z
N MET A 1 77.08 1.99 35.54
CA MET A 1 76.21 0.83 35.24
C MET A 1 74.71 1.05 35.46
N ILE A 2 74.31 2.14 36.11
CA ILE A 2 72.90 2.46 36.47
C ILE A 2 72.13 3.06 35.28
N ILE A 3 72.76 3.81 34.36
CA ILE A 3 72.14 4.55 33.29
C ILE A 3 71.57 3.62 32.19
N LYS A 4 72.26 2.54 31.82
CA LYS A 4 71.74 1.55 30.79
C LYS A 4 70.45 0.86 31.19
N ASN A 5 70.17 0.71 32.46
CA ASN A 5 68.93 0.09 32.96
C ASN A 5 67.77 1.06 32.98
N ILE A 6 67.97 2.38 33.00
CA ILE A 6 66.91 3.40 33.00
C ILE A 6 66.32 3.55 31.58
N GLU A 7 67.17 3.61 30.56
CA GLU A 7 66.69 3.73 29.15
C GLU A 7 65.86 2.53 28.74
N ALA A 8 66.26 1.31 29.12
CA ALA A 8 65.49 0.10 28.84
C ALA A 8 64.09 0.08 29.53
N LYS A 9 64.05 0.59 30.80
CA LYS A 9 62.80 0.70 31.53
C LYS A 9 61.90 1.81 30.96
N ILE A 10 62.45 2.94 30.49
CA ILE A 10 61.68 3.98 29.82
C ILE A 10 61.11 3.46 28.49
N ARG A 11 61.89 2.76 27.66
CA ARG A 11 61.39 2.14 26.41
C ARG A 11 60.26 1.13 26.67
N LEU A 12 60.45 0.27 27.69
CA LEU A 12 59.41 -0.69 28.06
C LEU A 12 58.11 0.02 28.51
N ALA A 13 58.25 1.07 29.35
CA ALA A 13 57.10 1.85 29.82
C ALA A 13 56.37 2.56 28.66
N THR A 14 57.11 3.11 27.68
CA THR A 14 56.48 3.73 26.47
C THR A 14 55.81 2.71 25.60
N PHE A 15 56.36 1.50 25.42
CA PHE A 15 55.67 0.41 24.67
C PHE A 15 54.39 -0.05 25.37
N ILE A 16 54.41 -0.19 26.69
CA ILE A 16 53.21 -0.55 27.48
C ILE A 16 52.17 0.56 27.39
N ALA A 17 52.57 1.83 27.51
CA ALA A 17 51.65 2.96 27.38
C ALA A 17 51.04 3.06 25.97
N ALA A 18 51.84 2.89 24.91
CA ALA A 18 51.35 2.87 23.55
C ALA A 18 50.42 1.67 23.31
N GLY A 19 50.76 0.50 23.82
CA GLY A 19 49.90 -0.71 23.72
C GLY A 19 48.58 -0.54 24.44
N SER A 20 48.58 0.04 25.65
CA SER A 20 47.36 0.30 26.42
C SER A 20 46.44 1.33 25.70
N LEU A 21 47.03 2.34 25.07
CA LEU A 21 46.30 3.36 24.32
C LEU A 21 45.63 2.76 23.05
N LEU A 22 46.35 1.90 22.34
CA LEU A 22 45.80 1.19 21.18
C LEU A 22 44.67 0.23 21.57
N THR A 23 44.85 -0.52 22.66
CA THR A 23 43.79 -1.43 23.14
C THR A 23 42.55 -0.68 23.63
N SER A 24 42.72 0.45 24.32
CA SER A 24 41.59 1.29 24.75
C SER A 24 40.82 1.87 23.57
N LEU A 25 41.51 2.36 22.53
CA LEU A 25 40.89 2.83 21.29
C LEU A 25 40.10 1.71 20.56
N ALA A 26 40.67 0.49 20.50
CA ALA A 26 39.99 -0.64 19.92
C ALA A 26 38.71 -1.04 20.66
N ILE A 27 38.75 -1.02 22.01
CA ILE A 27 37.60 -1.30 22.86
C ILE A 27 36.49 -0.24 22.67
N VAL A 28 36.87 1.04 22.66
CA VAL A 28 35.91 2.14 22.43
C VAL A 28 35.27 2.02 21.06
N GLY A 29 36.06 1.77 20.00
CA GLY A 29 35.55 1.57 18.64
C GLY A 29 34.56 0.41 18.54
N MET A 30 34.91 -0.72 19.18
CA MET A 30 34.02 -1.91 19.18
C MET A 30 32.71 -1.65 19.94
N ASN A 31 32.78 -0.94 21.09
CA ASN A 31 31.59 -0.55 21.83
C ASN A 31 30.69 0.43 21.03
N CYS A 32 31.27 1.39 20.33
CA CYS A 32 30.51 2.31 19.47
C CYS A 32 29.80 1.57 18.35
N LEU A 33 30.45 0.62 17.68
CA LEU A 33 29.85 -0.20 16.64
C LEU A 33 28.72 -1.09 17.19
N TYR A 34 28.91 -1.66 18.37
CA TYR A 34 27.90 -2.47 19.03
C TYR A 34 26.68 -1.64 19.44
N ALA A 35 26.90 -0.48 20.06
CA ALA A 35 25.85 0.45 20.44
C ALA A 35 25.05 0.94 19.22
N TYR A 36 25.74 1.30 18.13
CA TYR A 36 25.10 1.68 16.88
C TYR A 36 24.18 0.58 16.32
N LYS A 37 24.68 -0.67 16.27
CA LYS A 37 23.86 -1.82 15.84
C LYS A 37 22.65 -2.05 16.75
N MET A 38 22.85 -1.93 18.07
CA MET A 38 21.78 -2.14 19.05
C MET A 38 20.68 -1.08 18.91
N VAL A 39 21.06 0.19 18.80
CA VAL A 39 20.10 1.31 18.58
C VAL A 39 19.39 1.18 17.25
N SER A 40 20.12 0.87 16.16
CA SER A 40 19.54 0.66 14.84
C SER A 40 18.54 -0.50 14.82
N ASN A 41 18.81 -1.58 15.55
CA ASN A 41 17.87 -2.70 15.65
C ASN A 41 16.65 -2.37 16.53
N ALA A 42 16.86 -1.62 17.62
CA ALA A 42 15.76 -1.18 18.49
C ALA A 42 14.79 -0.22 17.78
N GLN A 43 15.30 0.67 16.92
CA GLN A 43 14.48 1.58 16.11
C GLN A 43 13.61 0.86 15.06
N LYS A 44 13.95 -0.37 14.66
CA LYS A 44 13.17 -1.19 13.72
C LYS A 44 11.99 -1.92 14.37
N SER A 45 11.88 -1.85 15.69
CA SER A 45 10.84 -2.53 16.46
C SER A 45 9.86 -1.49 17.00
N ILE A 46 8.62 -1.51 16.52
CA ILE A 46 7.54 -0.66 17.01
C ILE A 46 6.56 -1.54 17.77
N TYR A 47 6.21 -1.15 19.00
CA TYR A 47 5.14 -1.80 19.74
C TYR A 47 3.83 -1.07 19.45
N ILE A 48 2.87 -1.78 18.88
CA ILE A 48 1.51 -1.30 18.68
C ILE A 48 0.67 -1.85 19.82
N LEU A 49 -0.01 -0.97 20.56
CA LEU A 49 -0.95 -1.37 21.58
C LEU A 49 -2.32 -1.61 20.93
N ASP A 50 -2.73 -2.86 20.84
CA ASP A 50 -4.10 -3.23 20.50
C ASP A 50 -4.78 -3.80 21.73
N ASN A 51 -5.86 -3.17 22.19
CA ASN A 51 -6.59 -3.54 23.41
C ASN A 51 -5.69 -3.79 24.66
N ASN A 52 -4.70 -2.93 24.88
CA ASN A 52 -3.69 -3.06 25.95
C ASN A 52 -2.73 -4.28 25.82
N ILE A 53 -2.73 -4.97 24.70
CA ILE A 53 -1.77 -6.04 24.41
C ILE A 53 -0.66 -5.48 23.53
N PRO A 54 0.61 -5.47 23.97
CA PRO A 54 1.71 -5.00 23.14
C PRO A 54 1.99 -6.04 22.04
N ILE A 55 1.68 -5.68 20.80
CA ILE A 55 2.03 -6.46 19.62
C ILE A 55 3.34 -5.91 19.05
N LEU A 56 4.36 -6.76 18.94
CA LEU A 56 5.62 -6.40 18.31
C LEU A 56 5.42 -6.29 16.80
N ALA A 57 5.31 -5.07 16.30
CA ALA A 57 5.33 -4.80 14.86
C ALA A 57 6.77 -4.53 14.41
N LYS A 58 7.30 -5.37 13.53
CA LYS A 58 8.58 -5.12 12.89
C LYS A 58 8.39 -4.06 11.81
N GLN A 59 9.09 -2.95 11.91
CA GLN A 59 9.11 -1.96 10.83
C GLN A 59 9.70 -2.62 9.58
N THR A 60 8.85 -2.99 8.66
CA THR A 60 9.27 -3.50 7.35
C THR A 60 9.66 -2.31 6.47
N ASP A 61 10.68 -2.46 5.67
CA ASP A 61 11.10 -1.42 4.72
C ASP A 61 9.90 -0.99 3.86
N VAL A 62 9.64 0.31 3.81
CA VAL A 62 8.51 0.89 3.04
C VAL A 62 8.55 0.41 1.59
N GLN A 63 9.73 0.26 1.01
CA GLN A 63 9.90 -0.22 -0.36
C GLN A 63 9.49 -1.69 -0.55
N MET A 64 9.65 -2.53 0.48
CA MET A 64 9.24 -3.94 0.42
C MET A 64 7.71 -4.12 0.40
N ASN A 65 6.98 -3.23 1.07
CA ASN A 65 5.52 -3.29 1.17
C ASN A 65 4.80 -2.52 0.05
N ARG A 66 5.49 -1.62 -0.64
CA ARG A 66 4.88 -0.74 -1.63
C ARG A 66 4.11 -1.47 -2.74
N PRO A 67 4.59 -2.61 -3.30
CA PRO A 67 3.83 -3.37 -4.28
C PRO A 67 2.50 -3.93 -3.74
N ALA A 68 2.45 -4.28 -2.45
CA ALA A 68 1.22 -4.75 -1.81
C ALA A 68 0.25 -3.58 -1.56
N GLU A 69 0.76 -2.43 -1.11
CA GLU A 69 -0.02 -1.21 -0.92
C GLU A 69 -0.63 -0.72 -2.24
N TYR A 70 0.12 -0.75 -3.33
CA TYR A 70 -0.38 -0.40 -4.67
C TYR A 70 -1.54 -1.30 -5.11
N ARG A 71 -1.41 -2.63 -4.91
CA ARG A 71 -2.51 -3.55 -5.23
C ARG A 71 -3.72 -3.33 -4.35
N ALA A 72 -3.51 -3.12 -3.04
CA ALA A 72 -4.60 -2.87 -2.10
C ALA A 72 -5.36 -1.58 -2.43
N ASP A 73 -4.66 -0.54 -2.85
CA ASP A 73 -5.27 0.75 -3.20
C ASP A 73 -6.04 0.67 -4.51
N VAL A 74 -5.49 -0.01 -5.52
CA VAL A 74 -6.18 -0.29 -6.77
C VAL A 74 -7.43 -1.13 -6.53
N ASP A 75 -7.35 -2.17 -5.70
CA ASP A 75 -8.50 -3.01 -5.35
C ASP A 75 -9.58 -2.23 -4.60
N LEU A 76 -9.18 -1.42 -3.63
CA LEU A 76 -10.07 -0.55 -2.86
C LEU A 76 -10.81 0.44 -3.77
N PHE A 77 -10.09 1.12 -4.67
CA PHE A 77 -10.69 2.03 -5.62
C PHE A 77 -11.75 1.34 -6.49
N HIS A 78 -11.40 0.20 -7.09
CA HIS A 78 -12.33 -0.54 -7.94
C HIS A 78 -13.54 -1.06 -7.15
N SER A 79 -13.32 -1.55 -5.94
CA SER A 79 -14.41 -1.97 -5.05
C SER A 79 -15.37 -0.83 -4.74
N LEU A 80 -14.85 0.34 -4.39
CA LEU A 80 -15.67 1.54 -4.10
C LEU A 80 -16.42 2.04 -5.34
N PHE A 81 -15.80 1.96 -6.52
CA PHE A 81 -16.36 2.53 -7.74
C PHE A 81 -17.39 1.60 -8.40
N PHE A 82 -17.21 0.29 -8.32
CA PHE A 82 -18.03 -0.70 -9.06
C PHE A 82 -18.93 -1.57 -8.19
N SER A 83 -18.69 -1.71 -6.87
CA SER A 83 -19.59 -2.47 -6.01
C SER A 83 -20.67 -1.56 -5.45
N LEU A 84 -21.82 -1.56 -6.08
CA LEU A 84 -22.92 -0.63 -5.82
C LEU A 84 -24.19 -1.35 -5.41
N THR A 85 -24.86 -0.83 -4.39
CA THR A 85 -26.20 -1.25 -3.98
C THR A 85 -27.24 -0.20 -4.37
N PRO A 86 -28.52 -0.54 -4.54
CA PRO A 86 -29.57 0.40 -4.93
C PRO A 86 -29.98 1.30 -3.74
N ASP A 87 -29.03 2.08 -3.22
CA ASP A 87 -29.19 3.08 -2.18
C ASP A 87 -28.41 4.32 -2.59
N ASP A 88 -29.13 5.42 -2.83
CA ASP A 88 -28.54 6.65 -3.36
C ASP A 88 -27.50 7.27 -2.43
N ASN A 89 -27.80 7.33 -1.13
CA ASN A 89 -26.87 7.89 -0.14
C ASN A 89 -25.60 7.04 -0.01
N TYR A 90 -25.75 5.73 -0.07
CA TYR A 90 -24.61 4.82 0.02
C TYR A 90 -23.74 4.87 -1.24
N MET A 91 -24.34 4.95 -2.43
CA MET A 91 -23.61 5.13 -3.69
C MET A 91 -22.83 6.45 -3.71
N GLU A 92 -23.46 7.54 -3.27
CA GLU A 92 -22.77 8.84 -3.19
C GLU A 92 -21.59 8.79 -2.20
N TYR A 93 -21.78 8.17 -1.05
CA TYR A 93 -20.71 7.98 -0.06
C TYR A 93 -19.53 7.16 -0.62
N GLN A 94 -19.82 6.05 -1.33
CA GLN A 94 -18.80 5.22 -1.97
C GLN A 94 -18.03 6.00 -3.03
N MET A 95 -18.75 6.70 -3.92
CA MET A 95 -18.13 7.51 -4.97
C MET A 95 -17.26 8.61 -4.39
N LYS A 96 -17.72 9.30 -3.35
CA LYS A 96 -16.91 10.31 -2.66
C LYS A 96 -15.61 9.73 -2.12
N LYS A 97 -15.65 8.52 -1.55
CA LYS A 97 -14.44 7.83 -1.07
C LYS A 97 -13.52 7.41 -2.22
N ALA A 98 -14.07 6.88 -3.31
CA ALA A 98 -13.30 6.50 -4.49
C ALA A 98 -12.52 7.71 -5.08
N MET A 99 -13.12 8.90 -5.07
CA MET A 99 -12.49 10.12 -5.62
C MET A 99 -11.25 10.59 -4.85
N TYR A 100 -11.02 10.13 -3.60
CA TYR A 100 -9.76 10.40 -2.90
C TYR A 100 -8.59 9.53 -3.39
N LEU A 101 -8.87 8.48 -4.16
CA LEU A 101 -7.89 7.49 -4.61
C LEU A 101 -7.50 7.68 -6.09
N VAL A 102 -8.18 8.55 -6.83
CA VAL A 102 -8.02 8.74 -8.27
C VAL A 102 -7.93 10.22 -8.63
N ASP A 103 -7.27 10.52 -9.74
CA ASP A 103 -7.19 11.88 -10.29
C ASP A 103 -8.49 12.30 -11.02
N GLU A 104 -8.42 13.38 -11.77
CA GLU A 104 -9.53 13.92 -12.55
C GLU A 104 -10.15 12.91 -13.53
N SER A 105 -9.40 11.88 -13.97
CA SER A 105 -9.92 10.84 -14.86
C SER A 105 -11.05 10.03 -14.24
N GLY A 106 -10.98 9.77 -12.94
CA GLY A 106 -12.08 9.13 -12.19
C GLY A 106 -13.30 10.02 -12.08
N MET A 107 -13.11 11.30 -11.81
CA MET A 107 -14.21 12.27 -11.74
C MET A 107 -14.92 12.42 -13.09
N GLN A 108 -14.17 12.47 -14.19
CA GLN A 108 -14.74 12.51 -15.54
C GLN A 108 -15.61 11.28 -15.82
N GLN A 109 -15.12 10.09 -15.47
CA GLN A 109 -15.88 8.86 -15.64
C GLN A 109 -17.13 8.81 -14.77
N TYR A 110 -17.05 9.26 -13.52
CA TYR A 110 -18.20 9.38 -12.63
C TYR A 110 -19.27 10.31 -13.22
N ASN A 111 -18.87 11.50 -13.69
CA ASN A 111 -19.79 12.46 -14.30
C ASN A 111 -20.44 11.88 -15.57
N ASN A 112 -19.68 11.22 -16.44
CA ASN A 112 -20.22 10.54 -17.63
C ASN A 112 -21.27 9.49 -17.25
N LEU A 113 -21.03 8.68 -16.24
CA LEU A 113 -21.99 7.68 -15.76
C LEU A 113 -23.25 8.34 -15.18
N LYS A 114 -23.08 9.44 -14.46
CA LYS A 114 -24.20 10.20 -13.88
C LYS A 114 -25.09 10.84 -14.97
N GLU A 115 -24.46 11.48 -15.95
CA GLU A 115 -25.18 12.10 -17.09
C GLU A 115 -25.92 11.07 -17.94
N ASN A 116 -25.35 9.87 -18.10
CA ASN A 116 -26.00 8.76 -18.78
C ASN A 116 -27.07 8.02 -17.96
N GLY A 117 -27.39 8.49 -16.76
CA GLY A 117 -28.44 7.93 -15.91
C GLY A 117 -28.12 6.58 -15.30
N PHE A 118 -26.82 6.19 -15.27
CA PHE A 118 -26.37 4.89 -14.77
C PHE A 118 -26.83 4.62 -13.34
N PHE A 119 -26.63 5.58 -12.42
CA PHE A 119 -27.03 5.45 -11.01
C PHE A 119 -28.55 5.35 -10.85
N ASN A 120 -29.29 6.14 -11.61
CA ASN A 120 -30.76 6.07 -11.64
C ASN A 120 -31.25 4.69 -12.14
N SER A 121 -30.54 4.09 -13.08
CA SER A 121 -30.89 2.75 -13.58
C SER A 121 -30.67 1.67 -12.52
N ILE A 122 -29.64 1.79 -11.69
CA ILE A 122 -29.39 0.89 -10.54
C ILE A 122 -30.54 0.98 -9.54
N LEU A 123 -30.96 2.21 -9.17
CA LEU A 123 -32.05 2.46 -8.24
C LEU A 123 -33.37 1.88 -8.76
N SER A 124 -33.75 2.23 -10.01
CA SER A 124 -35.05 1.87 -10.58
C SER A 124 -35.18 0.36 -10.84
N SER A 125 -34.08 -0.31 -11.24
CA SER A 125 -34.06 -1.76 -11.45
C SER A 125 -33.78 -2.56 -10.17
N SER A 126 -33.51 -1.89 -9.03
CA SER A 126 -33.06 -2.53 -7.78
C SER A 126 -31.87 -3.48 -8.02
N SER A 127 -30.93 -3.06 -8.87
CA SER A 127 -29.77 -3.87 -9.23
C SER A 127 -28.69 -3.80 -8.14
N VAL A 128 -28.06 -4.94 -7.86
CA VAL A 128 -26.86 -5.00 -7.01
C VAL A 128 -25.67 -5.31 -7.90
N LEU A 129 -24.67 -4.46 -7.86
CA LEU A 129 -23.40 -4.63 -8.56
C LEU A 129 -22.35 -5.13 -7.57
N THR A 130 -21.73 -6.25 -7.88
CA THR A 130 -20.66 -6.84 -7.07
C THR A 130 -19.43 -7.04 -7.94
N LEU A 131 -18.33 -6.47 -7.53
CA LEU A 131 -17.06 -6.65 -8.19
C LEU A 131 -16.30 -7.83 -7.56
N GLN A 132 -15.77 -8.69 -8.42
CA GLN A 132 -14.85 -9.75 -8.05
C GLN A 132 -13.51 -9.48 -8.73
N THR A 133 -12.47 -9.28 -7.93
CA THR A 133 -11.10 -9.08 -8.42
C THR A 133 -10.49 -10.43 -8.78
N ASP A 134 -10.07 -10.60 -10.02
CA ASP A 134 -9.35 -11.80 -10.47
C ASP A 134 -7.83 -11.62 -10.27
N SER A 135 -7.26 -10.49 -10.71
CA SER A 135 -5.84 -10.17 -10.52
C SER A 135 -5.51 -8.70 -10.73
N ILE A 136 -4.43 -8.24 -10.11
CA ILE A 136 -3.88 -6.89 -10.29
C ILE A 136 -2.40 -7.03 -10.61
N SER A 137 -2.02 -6.67 -11.83
CA SER A 137 -0.64 -6.60 -12.28
C SER A 137 -0.09 -5.20 -12.05
N VAL A 138 1.07 -5.10 -11.40
CA VAL A 138 1.74 -3.81 -11.13
C VAL A 138 3.16 -3.87 -11.68
N ASP A 139 3.49 -2.96 -12.58
CA ASP A 139 4.84 -2.69 -13.08
C ASP A 139 5.47 -1.59 -12.22
N MET A 140 6.28 -1.97 -11.23
CA MET A 140 6.87 -1.04 -10.26
C MET A 140 7.78 0.01 -10.91
N PRO A 141 8.67 -0.32 -11.86
CA PRO A 141 9.50 0.67 -12.56
C PRO A 141 8.72 1.73 -13.32
N LYS A 142 7.57 1.38 -13.87
CA LYS A 142 6.72 2.30 -14.64
C LYS A 142 5.61 2.94 -13.81
N HIS A 143 5.45 2.53 -12.56
CA HIS A 143 4.30 2.90 -11.72
C HIS A 143 2.97 2.71 -12.47
N TYR A 144 2.83 1.59 -13.18
CA TYR A 144 1.70 1.28 -14.02
C TYR A 144 0.97 0.05 -13.48
N PHE A 145 -0.36 0.06 -13.53
CA PHE A 145 -1.15 -1.12 -13.17
C PHE A 145 -2.11 -1.51 -14.29
N ARG A 146 -2.46 -2.79 -14.30
CA ARG A 146 -3.60 -3.33 -15.02
C ARG A 146 -4.42 -4.21 -14.09
N TYR A 147 -5.69 -3.88 -14.01
CA TYR A 147 -6.68 -4.56 -13.19
C TYR A 147 -7.50 -5.51 -14.05
N TYR A 148 -7.77 -6.70 -13.54
CA TYR A 148 -8.64 -7.70 -14.14
C TYR A 148 -9.67 -8.14 -13.11
N GLY A 149 -10.94 -8.11 -13.47
CA GLY A 149 -12.03 -8.53 -12.60
C GLY A 149 -13.30 -8.87 -13.36
N LYS A 150 -14.30 -9.30 -12.60
CA LYS A 150 -15.65 -9.59 -13.09
C LYS A 150 -16.65 -8.75 -12.32
N LEU A 151 -17.49 -8.06 -13.04
CA LEU A 151 -18.59 -7.29 -12.49
C LEU A 151 -19.88 -8.09 -12.64
N LYS A 152 -20.41 -8.57 -11.52
CA LYS A 152 -21.73 -9.23 -11.48
C LYS A 152 -22.79 -8.17 -11.24
N ILE A 153 -23.77 -8.10 -12.15
CA ILE A 153 -24.95 -7.23 -12.07
C ILE A 153 -26.14 -8.12 -11.78
N ASP A 154 -26.62 -8.08 -10.57
CA ASP A 154 -27.75 -8.88 -10.11
C ASP A 154 -29.03 -8.04 -10.14
N ARG A 155 -29.94 -8.37 -11.05
CA ARG A 155 -31.26 -7.75 -11.22
C ARG A 155 -32.36 -8.71 -10.77
N ARG A 156 -33.57 -8.20 -10.63
CA ARG A 156 -34.72 -9.07 -10.31
C ARG A 156 -34.97 -10.15 -11.39
N SER A 157 -34.82 -9.77 -12.65
CA SER A 157 -35.13 -10.64 -13.79
C SER A 157 -33.96 -11.43 -14.35
N SER A 158 -32.73 -10.93 -14.16
CA SER A 158 -31.54 -11.56 -14.73
C SER A 158 -30.28 -11.27 -13.92
N THR A 159 -29.27 -12.08 -14.14
CA THR A 159 -27.92 -11.84 -13.63
C THR A 159 -26.97 -11.77 -14.81
N VAL A 160 -26.28 -10.64 -14.94
CA VAL A 160 -25.25 -10.42 -15.98
C VAL A 160 -23.88 -10.43 -15.34
N VAL A 161 -22.93 -11.14 -15.95
CA VAL A 161 -21.52 -11.10 -15.55
C VAL A 161 -20.72 -10.47 -16.69
N ARG A 162 -19.94 -9.42 -16.35
CA ARG A 162 -19.10 -8.68 -17.28
C ARG A 162 -17.63 -8.86 -16.97
N SER A 163 -16.78 -8.96 -18.01
CA SER A 163 -15.36 -8.73 -17.83
C SER A 163 -15.11 -7.25 -17.58
N LEU A 164 -14.21 -6.95 -16.65
CA LEU A 164 -13.77 -5.58 -16.38
C LEU A 164 -12.25 -5.56 -16.42
N ILE A 165 -11.69 -4.86 -17.40
CA ILE A 165 -10.24 -4.62 -17.48
C ILE A 165 -10.02 -3.12 -17.49
N THR A 166 -9.21 -2.66 -16.55
CA THR A 166 -8.84 -1.24 -16.47
C THR A 166 -7.33 -1.09 -16.37
N GLU A 167 -6.84 0.10 -16.63
CA GLU A 167 -5.43 0.44 -16.46
C GLU A 167 -5.27 1.88 -16.00
N GLY A 168 -4.08 2.19 -15.49
CA GLY A 168 -3.69 3.53 -15.09
C GLY A 168 -2.27 3.55 -14.54
N TYR A 169 -1.88 4.70 -14.03
CA TYR A 169 -0.59 4.89 -13.39
C TYR A 169 -0.77 5.16 -11.91
N LEU A 170 0.28 4.96 -11.13
CA LEU A 170 0.29 5.12 -9.67
C LEU A 170 1.28 6.21 -9.29
N LYS A 171 0.90 7.09 -8.39
CA LYS A 171 1.74 8.16 -7.87
C LYS A 171 1.73 8.14 -6.35
N ASP A 172 2.92 8.22 -5.76
CA ASP A 172 3.04 8.37 -4.32
C ASP A 172 2.67 9.78 -3.89
N ILE A 173 1.77 9.88 -2.92
CA ILE A 173 1.33 11.14 -2.29
C ILE A 173 1.43 11.01 -0.76
N PRO A 174 1.40 12.11 -0.01
CA PRO A 174 1.31 12.04 1.45
C PRO A 174 0.07 11.25 1.89
N ARG A 175 0.25 10.40 2.91
CA ARG A 175 -0.85 9.63 3.51
C ARG A 175 -1.84 10.54 4.23
N SER A 176 -3.12 10.19 4.17
CA SER A 176 -4.20 10.89 4.85
C SER A 176 -5.26 9.90 5.32
N ASP A 177 -6.21 10.36 6.16
CA ASP A 177 -7.31 9.52 6.66
C ASP A 177 -8.19 8.97 5.52
N ASN A 178 -8.27 9.67 4.40
CA ASN A 178 -9.04 9.26 3.23
C ASN A 178 -8.22 8.47 2.20
N ASN A 179 -6.88 8.48 2.33
CA ASN A 179 -5.95 7.71 1.49
C ASN A 179 -4.79 7.21 2.36
N PRO A 180 -5.01 6.13 3.13
CA PRO A 180 -4.04 5.66 4.13
C PRO A 180 -2.76 5.06 3.53
N HIS A 181 -2.82 4.54 2.31
CA HIS A 181 -1.64 4.05 1.61
C HIS A 181 -0.83 5.16 0.93
N GLY A 182 -1.43 6.36 0.75
CA GLY A 182 -0.78 7.48 0.07
C GLY A 182 -0.46 7.15 -1.38
N VAL A 183 -1.42 6.58 -2.11
CA VAL A 183 -1.33 6.24 -3.53
C VAL A 183 -2.43 6.97 -4.29
N LEU A 184 -2.10 7.62 -5.37
CA LEU A 184 -3.06 8.25 -6.27
C LEU A 184 -3.02 7.56 -7.63
N ILE A 185 -4.18 7.10 -8.08
CA ILE A 185 -4.37 6.53 -9.42
C ILE A 185 -4.47 7.69 -10.42
N LEU A 186 -3.66 7.63 -11.47
CA LEU A 186 -3.60 8.64 -12.53
C LEU A 186 -4.02 8.06 -13.88
N ASN A 187 -4.69 8.89 -14.69
CA ASN A 187 -5.07 8.54 -16.07
C ASN A 187 -5.79 7.20 -16.15
N TRP A 188 -6.69 6.97 -15.20
CA TRP A 188 -7.47 5.75 -15.14
C TRP A 188 -8.43 5.65 -16.33
N LYS A 189 -8.49 4.47 -16.95
CA LYS A 189 -9.40 4.17 -18.04
C LYS A 189 -9.85 2.71 -18.06
N THR A 190 -11.05 2.47 -18.54
CA THR A 190 -11.58 1.14 -18.82
C THR A 190 -11.17 0.70 -20.21
N LEU A 191 -10.52 -0.46 -20.31
CA LEU A 191 -10.12 -1.09 -21.57
C LEU A 191 -11.20 -2.04 -22.08
N GLU A 192 -11.81 -2.78 -21.16
CA GLU A 192 -12.84 -3.76 -21.49
C GLU A 192 -13.93 -3.77 -20.43
N ASN A 193 -15.18 -3.81 -20.89
CA ASN A 193 -16.37 -4.03 -20.09
C ASN A 193 -17.40 -4.73 -20.97
N LYS A 194 -17.27 -6.08 -21.10
CA LYS A 194 -18.07 -6.91 -22.00
C LYS A 194 -18.87 -7.94 -21.25
N ASP A 195 -20.07 -8.22 -21.71
CA ASP A 195 -20.90 -9.28 -21.16
C ASP A 195 -20.28 -10.64 -21.47
N LEU A 196 -20.03 -11.42 -20.41
CA LEU A 196 -19.53 -12.80 -20.49
C LEU A 196 -20.67 -13.80 -20.39
N GLN A 197 -21.66 -13.52 -19.54
CA GLN A 197 -22.82 -14.37 -19.30
C GLN A 197 -24.02 -13.49 -18.99
N ASP A 198 -25.17 -13.88 -19.52
CA ASP A 198 -26.49 -13.35 -19.15
C ASP A 198 -27.42 -14.53 -18.84
N VAL A 199 -27.90 -14.61 -17.60
CA VAL A 199 -28.73 -15.69 -17.11
C VAL A 199 -30.05 -15.11 -16.66
N GLU A 200 -31.12 -15.42 -17.37
CA GLU A 200 -32.49 -15.09 -16.96
C GLU A 200 -32.88 -15.87 -15.71
N LYS A 201 -33.45 -15.18 -14.74
CA LYS A 201 -34.00 -15.80 -13.53
C LYS A 201 -35.43 -16.23 -13.83
N ASN A 202 -35.71 -17.53 -13.76
CA ASN A 202 -37.11 -18.02 -13.81
C ASN A 202 -37.86 -17.44 -12.61
N THR A 203 -38.67 -16.43 -12.84
CA THR A 203 -39.65 -15.91 -11.87
C THR A 203 -40.83 -16.87 -11.84
N PHE A 204 -40.90 -17.71 -10.82
CA PHE A 204 -42.12 -18.46 -10.50
C PHE A 204 -43.11 -17.55 -9.79
#